data_076dd89de3b4e91c56d250f5f021c858
#
_entry.id   076dd89de3b4e91c56d250f5f021c858
#
_cell.length_a   1.000
_cell.length_b   1.000
_cell.length_c   1.000
_cell.angle_alpha   90.00
_cell.angle_beta   90.00
_cell.angle_gamma   90.00
#
_symmetry.space_group_name_H-M   'P 1'
#
loop_
_entity.id
_entity.type
_entity.pdbx_description
1 polymer ?
#
loop_
_entity_poly.entity_id
_entity_poly.type
_entity_poly.pdbx_seq_one_letter_code
_entity_poly.pdbx_strand_id
1 'polypeptide(L)'
;MKNINNILSVILLLFAGFFVAACDDEETVVVPDNWITVSTDPMTIGYEGGSLTCDYTLAKGLDASVVYIINHESWCLGYIKDSKIMIDVDLSENINGRTAKMSLIYDESHQVELVVEQGKAPTVLVESIDKSAMPESININETLDLNTVVKVLPTNASYQNLAFTLAEGSEAFVELSESGVVKGVAAGEAKINVAAVDESGVTCISW
;
A
#
# COMPACT_ATOMS: atom_id res chain seq x y z
N MET A 1 -57.27 -32.97 4.42
CA MET A 1 -57.93 -33.77 3.35
C MET A 1 -57.19 -33.55 2.05
N LYS A 2 -56.79 -34.66 1.56
CA LYS A 2 -56.39 -35.14 0.22
C LYS A 2 -55.04 -34.69 -0.33
N ASN A 3 -54.15 -35.67 -0.16
CA ASN A 3 -53.04 -36.08 -1.00
C ASN A 3 -53.33 -35.98 -2.50
N ILE A 4 -52.32 -35.55 -3.26
CA ILE A 4 -52.10 -36.11 -4.59
C ILE A 4 -50.58 -36.39 -4.69
N ASN A 5 -50.30 -37.67 -4.52
CA ASN A 5 -49.03 -38.31 -4.86
C ASN A 5 -48.98 -38.59 -6.36
N ASN A 6 -47.76 -38.61 -6.89
CA ASN A 6 -47.26 -39.44 -7.98
C ASN A 6 -47.95 -39.37 -9.35
N ILE A 7 -47.21 -38.88 -10.33
CA ILE A 7 -47.08 -39.63 -11.58
C ILE A 7 -45.63 -39.54 -12.05
N LEU A 8 -44.89 -40.58 -11.74
CA LEU A 8 -43.64 -40.95 -12.39
C LEU A 8 -44.01 -41.59 -13.71
N SER A 9 -43.84 -40.91 -14.82
CA SER A 9 -44.04 -41.51 -16.14
C SER A 9 -42.71 -41.69 -16.82
N VAL A 10 -42.22 -42.92 -16.75
CA VAL A 10 -41.08 -43.43 -17.51
C VAL A 10 -41.50 -43.51 -18.97
N ILE A 11 -40.98 -42.67 -19.83
CA ILE A 11 -40.99 -42.88 -21.28
C ILE A 11 -39.55 -43.24 -21.69
N LEU A 12 -39.36 -44.55 -21.77
CA LEU A 12 -38.20 -45.16 -22.39
C LEU A 12 -38.42 -45.12 -23.92
N LEU A 13 -37.85 -44.12 -24.58
CA LEU A 13 -37.78 -44.09 -26.05
C LEU A 13 -36.35 -44.49 -26.46
N LEU A 14 -36.27 -45.74 -26.91
CA LEU A 14 -35.13 -46.26 -27.65
C LEU A 14 -35.00 -45.49 -28.97
N PHE A 15 -34.06 -44.57 -29.03
CA PHE A 15 -33.52 -44.06 -30.28
C PHE A 15 -32.13 -44.70 -30.48
N ALA A 16 -32.13 -45.76 -31.26
CA ALA A 16 -30.92 -46.23 -31.91
C ALA A 16 -30.59 -45.23 -33.03
N GLY A 17 -29.82 -44.18 -32.67
CA GLY A 17 -29.32 -43.19 -33.59
C GLY A 17 -27.81 -43.23 -33.54
N PHE A 18 -27.21 -43.50 -34.67
CA PHE A 18 -25.80 -43.48 -35.00
C PHE A 18 -25.02 -42.45 -34.18
N PHE A 19 -24.21 -42.89 -33.19
CA PHE A 19 -23.09 -42.13 -32.69
C PHE A 19 -22.02 -42.16 -33.76
N VAL A 20 -21.97 -41.13 -34.59
CA VAL A 20 -20.75 -40.70 -35.20
C VAL A 20 -19.93 -40.11 -34.03
N ALA A 21 -19.01 -40.89 -33.48
CA ALA A 21 -17.98 -40.37 -32.65
C ALA A 21 -17.10 -39.45 -33.53
N ALA A 22 -17.49 -38.18 -33.60
CA ALA A 22 -16.51 -37.18 -33.91
C ALA A 22 -15.61 -37.10 -32.63
N CYS A 23 -14.54 -37.83 -32.63
CA CYS A 23 -13.39 -37.47 -31.87
C CYS A 23 -12.93 -36.08 -32.41
N ASP A 24 -13.42 -34.99 -31.84
CA ASP A 24 -12.62 -33.81 -31.78
C ASP A 24 -11.45 -34.17 -30.84
N ASP A 25 -10.35 -34.55 -31.42
CA ASP A 25 -9.06 -34.48 -30.74
C ASP A 25 -8.86 -32.99 -30.44
N GLU A 26 -9.37 -32.51 -29.30
CA GLU A 26 -8.85 -31.29 -28.69
C GLU A 26 -7.37 -31.60 -28.47
N GLU A 27 -6.54 -31.09 -29.36
CA GLU A 27 -5.09 -31.09 -29.19
C GLU A 27 -4.83 -30.36 -27.89
N THR A 28 -4.66 -31.10 -26.80
CA THR A 28 -4.29 -30.52 -25.50
C THR A 28 -2.94 -29.88 -25.67
N VAL A 29 -2.93 -28.54 -25.75
CA VAL A 29 -1.68 -27.78 -25.84
C VAL A 29 -0.89 -28.02 -24.56
N VAL A 30 0.21 -28.76 -24.68
CA VAL A 30 1.10 -28.98 -23.55
C VAL A 30 1.96 -27.72 -23.40
N VAL A 31 1.72 -26.99 -22.31
CA VAL A 31 2.50 -25.79 -21.97
C VAL A 31 3.86 -26.25 -21.41
N PRO A 32 4.99 -25.88 -22.01
CA PRO A 32 6.30 -26.27 -21.52
C PRO A 32 6.74 -25.44 -20.31
N ASP A 33 7.67 -25.95 -19.47
CA ASP A 33 8.20 -25.24 -18.32
C ASP A 33 8.79 -23.86 -18.67
N ASN A 34 9.38 -23.74 -19.87
CA ASN A 34 9.90 -22.48 -20.41
C ASN A 34 8.88 -21.76 -21.30
N TRP A 35 7.62 -21.74 -20.90
CA TRP A 35 6.48 -21.19 -21.64
C TRP A 35 6.64 -19.72 -22.01
N ILE A 36 7.41 -18.96 -21.22
CA ILE A 36 7.68 -17.54 -21.43
C ILE A 36 9.15 -17.20 -21.21
N THR A 37 9.63 -16.27 -21.98
CA THR A 37 10.90 -15.57 -21.74
C THR A 37 10.59 -14.11 -21.42
N VAL A 38 10.88 -13.69 -20.21
CA VAL A 38 10.71 -12.32 -19.69
C VAL A 38 11.80 -12.06 -18.66
N SER A 39 12.27 -10.80 -18.53
CA SER A 39 13.18 -10.46 -17.44
C SER A 39 12.42 -10.50 -16.12
N THR A 40 12.97 -11.21 -15.14
CA THR A 40 12.49 -11.25 -13.75
C THR A 40 13.31 -10.37 -12.83
N ASP A 41 14.32 -9.68 -13.35
CA ASP A 41 15.07 -8.68 -12.60
C ASP A 41 14.13 -7.53 -12.20
N PRO A 42 14.24 -7.00 -10.96
CA PRO A 42 13.40 -5.89 -10.55
C PRO A 42 13.55 -4.67 -11.47
N MET A 43 12.43 -4.19 -11.98
CA MET A 43 12.37 -2.94 -12.74
C MET A 43 12.37 -1.76 -11.78
N THR A 44 13.18 -0.75 -12.03
CA THR A 44 13.30 0.41 -11.15
C THR A 44 12.72 1.67 -11.79
N ILE A 45 12.08 2.51 -10.97
CA ILE A 45 11.54 3.81 -11.38
C ILE A 45 11.71 4.83 -10.25
N GLY A 46 11.83 6.11 -10.58
CA GLY A 46 11.89 7.20 -9.60
C GLY A 46 10.59 7.36 -8.79
N TYR A 47 10.65 8.15 -7.72
CA TYR A 47 9.48 8.42 -6.89
C TYR A 47 8.35 9.14 -7.65
N GLU A 48 8.68 9.88 -8.70
CA GLU A 48 7.72 10.57 -9.56
C GLU A 48 6.75 9.62 -10.27
N GLY A 49 7.11 8.32 -10.36
CA GLY A 49 6.33 7.37 -11.12
C GLY A 49 6.50 7.52 -12.63
N GLY A 50 5.50 7.09 -13.38
CA GLY A 50 5.50 7.11 -14.84
C GLY A 50 5.24 5.72 -15.42
N SER A 51 5.69 5.48 -16.65
CA SER A 51 5.43 4.21 -17.34
C SER A 51 6.72 3.45 -17.62
N LEU A 52 6.70 2.15 -17.37
CA LEU A 52 7.74 1.18 -17.72
C LEU A 52 7.22 0.24 -18.81
N THR A 53 8.13 -0.36 -19.55
CA THR A 53 7.81 -1.41 -20.53
C THR A 53 8.75 -2.59 -20.34
N CYS A 54 8.20 -3.80 -20.47
CA CYS A 54 8.97 -5.03 -20.47
C CYS A 54 8.57 -5.89 -21.65
N ASP A 55 9.53 -6.35 -22.41
CA ASP A 55 9.31 -7.29 -23.51
C ASP A 55 9.16 -8.72 -22.96
N TYR A 56 8.30 -9.51 -23.58
CA TYR A 56 8.20 -10.93 -23.32
C TYR A 56 8.04 -11.71 -24.62
N THR A 57 8.36 -12.99 -24.58
CA THR A 57 8.19 -13.91 -25.71
C THR A 57 7.64 -15.22 -25.19
N LEU A 58 6.57 -15.71 -25.80
CA LEU A 58 5.99 -17.02 -25.50
C LEU A 58 6.70 -18.13 -26.29
N ALA A 59 6.69 -19.33 -25.73
CA ALA A 59 7.13 -20.52 -26.44
C ALA A 59 6.26 -20.73 -27.69
N LYS A 60 6.82 -21.35 -28.70
CA LYS A 60 6.15 -21.55 -29.99
C LYS A 60 4.87 -22.36 -29.83
N GLY A 61 3.79 -21.86 -30.39
CA GLY A 61 2.48 -22.54 -30.43
C GLY A 61 1.56 -22.15 -29.29
N LEU A 62 2.03 -21.33 -28.34
CA LEU A 62 1.17 -20.82 -27.27
C LEU A 62 0.35 -19.60 -27.75
N ASP A 63 -0.87 -19.50 -27.23
CA ASP A 63 -1.79 -18.39 -27.53
C ASP A 63 -1.52 -17.19 -26.61
N ALA A 64 -1.09 -16.08 -27.19
CA ALA A 64 -0.83 -14.85 -26.44
C ALA A 64 -2.12 -14.20 -25.88
N SER A 65 -3.29 -14.54 -26.41
CA SER A 65 -4.55 -13.93 -25.99
C SER A 65 -5.03 -14.40 -24.61
N VAL A 66 -4.51 -15.53 -24.11
CA VAL A 66 -4.84 -16.07 -22.79
C VAL A 66 -3.94 -15.51 -21.68
N VAL A 67 -2.85 -14.83 -22.04
CA VAL A 67 -1.92 -14.25 -21.06
C VAL A 67 -2.54 -13.02 -20.43
N TYR A 68 -2.51 -12.95 -19.11
CA TYR A 68 -3.01 -11.79 -18.36
C TYR A 68 -2.12 -11.48 -17.15
N ILE A 69 -2.33 -10.31 -16.55
CA ILE A 69 -1.58 -9.84 -15.39
C ILE A 69 -2.53 -9.66 -14.21
N ILE A 70 -2.13 -10.18 -13.05
CA ILE A 70 -2.74 -9.87 -11.76
C ILE A 70 -1.85 -8.85 -11.07
N ASN A 71 -2.42 -7.67 -10.79
CA ASN A 71 -1.79 -6.60 -10.04
C ASN A 71 -2.09 -6.79 -8.54
N HIS A 72 -1.07 -6.74 -7.70
CA HIS A 72 -1.21 -6.90 -6.25
C HIS A 72 -1.28 -5.54 -5.53
N GLU A 73 -0.85 -4.47 -6.20
CA GLU A 73 -0.83 -3.12 -5.67
C GLU A 73 -1.59 -2.14 -6.59
N SER A 74 -2.44 -1.30 -6.00
CA SER A 74 -3.27 -0.36 -6.78
C SER A 74 -2.49 0.79 -7.42
N TRP A 75 -1.30 1.09 -6.91
CA TRP A 75 -0.43 2.17 -7.37
C TRP A 75 0.55 1.76 -8.48
N CYS A 76 0.57 0.48 -8.85
CA CYS A 76 1.46 -0.07 -9.87
C CYS A 76 0.66 -1.07 -10.71
N LEU A 77 0.25 -0.65 -11.91
CA LEU A 77 -0.68 -1.39 -12.75
C LEU A 77 0.01 -1.88 -14.02
N GLY A 78 0.20 -3.20 -14.09
CA GLY A 78 0.66 -3.88 -15.31
C GLY A 78 -0.51 -4.29 -16.19
N TYR A 79 -0.33 -4.17 -17.50
CA TYR A 79 -1.26 -4.66 -18.52
C TYR A 79 -0.49 -5.01 -19.81
N ILE A 80 -1.12 -5.82 -20.67
CA ILE A 80 -0.52 -6.22 -21.93
C ILE A 80 -1.08 -5.34 -23.05
N LYS A 81 -0.18 -4.76 -23.84
CA LYS A 81 -0.52 -3.96 -25.01
C LYS A 81 0.55 -4.14 -26.09
N ASP A 82 0.11 -4.36 -27.33
CA ASP A 82 0.99 -4.49 -28.50
C ASP A 82 2.14 -5.53 -28.30
N SER A 83 1.81 -6.67 -27.69
CA SER A 83 2.75 -7.76 -27.32
C SER A 83 3.88 -7.32 -26.38
N LYS A 84 3.61 -6.32 -25.55
CA LYS A 84 4.51 -5.84 -24.48
C LYS A 84 3.76 -5.76 -23.16
N ILE A 85 4.49 -5.89 -22.08
CA ILE A 85 4.01 -5.56 -20.76
C ILE A 85 4.24 -4.06 -20.55
N MET A 86 3.15 -3.34 -20.34
CA MET A 86 3.13 -1.93 -19.93
C MET A 86 2.86 -1.86 -18.44
N ILE A 87 3.55 -0.98 -17.74
CA ILE A 87 3.39 -0.83 -16.28
C ILE A 87 3.31 0.65 -15.98
N ASP A 88 2.18 1.08 -15.45
CA ASP A 88 1.95 2.45 -15.01
C ASP A 88 2.10 2.53 -13.49
N VAL A 89 2.95 3.45 -13.03
CA VAL A 89 3.33 3.61 -11.62
C VAL A 89 2.97 5.01 -11.16
N ASP A 90 2.19 5.10 -10.10
CA ASP A 90 1.79 6.38 -9.52
C ASP A 90 2.96 7.07 -8.81
N LEU A 91 2.88 8.42 -8.71
CA LEU A 91 3.76 9.20 -7.85
C LEU A 91 3.74 8.67 -6.40
N SER A 92 4.89 8.68 -5.76
CA SER A 92 5.05 8.25 -4.36
C SER A 92 5.57 9.37 -3.48
N GLU A 93 4.95 9.57 -2.34
CA GLU A 93 5.47 10.41 -1.26
C GLU A 93 6.23 9.58 -0.21
N ASN A 94 6.45 8.28 -0.45
CA ASN A 94 7.10 7.39 0.49
C ASN A 94 8.62 7.63 0.50
N ILE A 95 9.12 8.16 1.60
CA ILE A 95 10.56 8.45 1.82
C ILE A 95 11.44 7.20 1.93
N ASN A 96 10.86 6.02 2.11
CA ASN A 96 11.58 4.75 2.17
C ASN A 96 11.61 4.01 0.83
N GLY A 97 10.89 4.53 -0.19
CA GLY A 97 10.59 3.80 -1.40
C GLY A 97 9.53 2.71 -1.16
N ARG A 98 9.15 2.01 -2.22
CA ARG A 98 8.17 0.91 -2.13
C ARG A 98 8.38 -0.08 -3.27
N THR A 99 7.87 -1.29 -3.07
CA THR A 99 7.98 -2.39 -4.03
C THR A 99 6.60 -2.91 -4.36
N ALA A 100 6.33 -3.11 -5.64
CA ALA A 100 5.14 -3.78 -6.13
C ALA A 100 5.50 -5.13 -6.75
N LYS A 101 4.56 -6.06 -6.66
CA LYS A 101 4.60 -7.35 -7.33
C LYS A 101 3.39 -7.46 -8.24
N MET A 102 3.58 -8.17 -9.34
CA MET A 102 2.50 -8.56 -10.24
C MET A 102 2.78 -9.95 -10.79
N SER A 103 1.72 -10.71 -11.06
CA SER A 103 1.83 -12.05 -11.61
C SER A 103 1.41 -12.03 -13.08
N LEU A 104 2.31 -12.43 -13.96
CA LEU A 104 2.03 -12.70 -15.36
C LEU A 104 1.61 -14.17 -15.46
N ILE A 105 0.43 -14.44 -15.95
CA ILE A 105 -0.23 -15.76 -15.90
C ILE A 105 -0.62 -16.22 -17.29
N TYR A 106 -0.32 -17.48 -17.60
CA TYR A 106 -0.85 -18.21 -18.75
C TYR A 106 -2.02 -19.12 -18.33
N ASP A 107 -1.81 -19.93 -17.29
CA ASP A 107 -2.79 -20.80 -16.64
C ASP A 107 -2.48 -20.97 -15.14
N GLU A 108 -3.23 -21.82 -14.44
CA GLU A 108 -3.06 -22.01 -12.98
C GLU A 108 -1.68 -22.50 -12.56
N SER A 109 -0.97 -23.19 -13.46
CA SER A 109 0.36 -23.80 -13.20
C SER A 109 1.52 -22.98 -13.77
N HIS A 110 1.26 -22.08 -14.71
CA HIS A 110 2.26 -21.31 -15.43
C HIS A 110 2.14 -19.82 -15.14
N GLN A 111 2.92 -19.37 -14.17
CA GLN A 111 2.97 -17.97 -13.74
C GLN A 111 4.40 -17.51 -13.49
N VAL A 112 4.65 -16.22 -13.70
CA VAL A 112 5.92 -15.55 -13.42
C VAL A 112 5.64 -14.28 -12.62
N GLU A 113 6.38 -14.08 -11.53
CA GLU A 113 6.33 -12.85 -10.75
C GLU A 113 7.23 -11.78 -11.38
N LEU A 114 6.68 -10.58 -11.55
CA LEU A 114 7.42 -9.38 -11.94
C LEU A 114 7.45 -8.44 -10.74
N VAL A 115 8.58 -7.76 -10.56
CA VAL A 115 8.82 -6.86 -9.43
C VAL A 115 9.13 -5.46 -9.94
N VAL A 116 8.52 -4.45 -9.33
CA VAL A 116 8.83 -3.04 -9.57
C VAL A 116 9.26 -2.39 -8.26
N GLU A 117 10.43 -1.79 -8.26
CA GLU A 117 10.96 -1.03 -7.13
C GLU A 117 10.87 0.47 -7.45
N GLN A 118 10.10 1.20 -6.65
CA GLN A 118 9.98 2.63 -6.76
C GLN A 118 10.89 3.34 -5.76
N GLY A 119 11.67 4.29 -6.27
CA GLY A 119 12.62 5.07 -5.48
C GLY A 119 11.97 5.88 -4.37
N LYS A 120 12.80 6.34 -3.45
CA LYS A 120 12.40 7.16 -2.30
C LYS A 120 12.00 8.56 -2.73
N ALA A 121 10.90 9.08 -2.17
CA ALA A 121 10.58 10.50 -2.26
C ALA A 121 11.59 11.34 -1.49
N PRO A 122 11.82 12.62 -1.87
CA PRO A 122 12.64 13.54 -1.11
C PRO A 122 12.09 13.72 0.31
N THR A 123 12.97 13.77 1.31
CA THR A 123 12.58 14.09 2.68
C THR A 123 12.39 15.61 2.81
N VAL A 124 11.20 16.01 3.28
CA VAL A 124 10.90 17.39 3.66
C VAL A 124 11.10 17.51 5.16
N LEU A 125 12.10 18.27 5.58
CA LEU A 125 12.41 18.47 6.99
C LEU A 125 11.49 19.51 7.63
N VAL A 126 11.37 19.44 8.97
CA VAL A 126 10.68 20.45 9.77
C VAL A 126 11.52 21.74 9.73
N GLU A 127 10.87 22.85 9.41
CA GLU A 127 11.48 24.20 9.39
C GLU A 127 11.16 24.99 10.64
N SER A 128 9.98 24.75 11.23
CA SER A 128 9.55 25.42 12.46
C SER A 128 8.45 24.64 13.18
N ILE A 129 8.23 25.01 14.45
CA ILE A 129 7.17 24.46 15.28
C ILE A 129 6.21 25.62 15.61
N ASP A 130 4.95 25.49 15.14
CA ASP A 130 3.89 26.43 15.45
C ASP A 130 3.20 26.05 16.76
N LYS A 131 3.20 26.97 17.72
CA LYS A 131 2.54 26.86 19.02
C LYS A 131 1.49 27.93 19.26
N SER A 132 1.03 28.57 18.21
CA SER A 132 0.04 29.68 18.29
C SER A 132 -1.31 29.26 18.87
N ALA A 133 -1.63 27.98 18.82
CA ALA A 133 -2.86 27.43 19.41
C ALA A 133 -2.69 27.00 20.88
N MET A 134 -1.51 27.16 21.47
CA MET A 134 -1.31 26.85 22.90
C MET A 134 -2.04 27.87 23.78
N PRO A 135 -2.76 27.38 24.83
CA PRO A 135 -3.34 28.27 25.82
C PRO A 135 -2.26 28.93 26.68
N GLU A 136 -2.52 30.09 27.19
CA GLU A 136 -1.59 30.81 28.07
C GLU A 136 -1.39 30.11 29.43
N SER A 137 -2.37 29.31 29.86
CA SER A 137 -2.31 28.54 31.11
C SER A 137 -3.26 27.35 31.07
N ILE A 138 -3.02 26.38 31.97
CA ILE A 138 -3.96 25.31 32.31
C ILE A 138 -4.23 25.32 33.80
N ASN A 139 -5.43 24.87 34.22
CA ASN A 139 -5.79 24.79 35.61
C ASN A 139 -5.17 23.57 36.30
N ILE A 140 -5.09 23.60 37.63
CA ILE A 140 -4.70 22.44 38.43
C ILE A 140 -5.70 21.28 38.16
N ASN A 141 -5.17 20.09 37.91
CA ASN A 141 -5.89 18.87 37.49
C ASN A 141 -6.49 18.91 36.07
N GLU A 142 -6.32 19.98 35.32
CA GLU A 142 -6.64 20.02 33.90
C GLU A 142 -5.55 19.32 33.10
N THR A 143 -5.95 18.70 31.99
CA THR A 143 -5.04 18.02 31.04
C THR A 143 -5.13 18.67 29.67
N LEU A 144 -3.97 18.80 29.00
CA LEU A 144 -3.85 19.28 27.63
C LEU A 144 -2.98 18.31 26.82
N ASP A 145 -3.50 17.84 25.70
CA ASP A 145 -2.71 17.10 24.73
C ASP A 145 -1.97 18.07 23.80
N LEU A 146 -0.65 18.16 23.97
CA LEU A 146 0.21 19.06 23.21
C LEU A 146 0.18 18.78 21.71
N ASN A 147 -0.05 17.54 21.28
CA ASN A 147 -0.16 17.20 19.86
C ASN A 147 -1.36 17.87 19.17
N THR A 148 -2.35 18.33 19.94
CA THR A 148 -3.51 19.04 19.39
C THR A 148 -3.25 20.51 19.14
N VAL A 149 -2.35 21.13 19.88
CA VAL A 149 -2.10 22.59 19.93
C VAL A 149 -0.73 22.99 19.40
N VAL A 150 0.18 22.02 19.21
CA VAL A 150 1.51 22.27 18.64
C VAL A 150 1.58 21.57 17.28
N LYS A 151 2.05 22.26 16.24
CA LYS A 151 2.11 21.75 14.87
C LYS A 151 3.48 21.94 14.27
N VAL A 152 3.93 21.02 13.44
CA VAL A 152 5.13 21.19 12.62
C VAL A 152 4.82 21.96 11.35
N LEU A 153 5.78 22.72 10.87
CA LEU A 153 5.74 23.40 9.59
C LEU A 153 7.04 23.09 8.80
N PRO A 154 6.94 22.92 7.48
CA PRO A 154 5.73 22.97 6.69
C PRO A 154 4.80 21.77 6.97
N THR A 155 3.51 21.88 6.64
CA THR A 155 2.51 20.84 6.91
C THR A 155 2.73 19.54 6.14
N ASN A 156 3.56 19.59 5.10
CA ASN A 156 4.00 18.43 4.31
C ASN A 156 5.38 17.89 4.76
N ALA A 157 5.87 18.30 5.93
CA ALA A 157 7.11 17.70 6.49
C ALA A 157 6.94 16.17 6.60
N SER A 158 7.99 15.42 6.23
CA SER A 158 7.95 13.96 6.15
C SER A 158 7.75 13.30 7.51
N TYR A 159 8.12 13.99 8.58
CA TYR A 159 7.94 13.56 9.96
C TYR A 159 7.14 14.61 10.72
N GLN A 160 5.96 14.21 11.21
CA GLN A 160 5.03 15.10 11.91
C GLN A 160 5.08 14.94 13.43
N ASN A 161 5.89 13.99 13.90
CA ASN A 161 6.00 13.69 15.33
C ASN A 161 6.91 14.69 16.03
N LEU A 162 6.53 15.02 17.29
CA LEU A 162 7.30 15.87 18.18
C LEU A 162 7.68 15.09 19.44
N ALA A 163 8.83 15.39 19.99
CA ALA A 163 9.27 14.92 21.29
C ALA A 163 9.03 16.05 22.32
N PHE A 164 8.52 15.69 23.47
CA PHE A 164 8.22 16.63 24.57
C PHE A 164 9.02 16.23 25.81
N THR A 165 9.69 17.18 26.42
CA THR A 165 10.41 16.96 27.69
C THR A 165 10.22 18.14 28.65
N LEU A 166 10.14 17.88 29.95
CA LEU A 166 10.11 18.94 30.94
C LEU A 166 11.49 19.58 31.08
N ALA A 167 11.54 20.90 31.18
CA ALA A 167 12.73 21.59 31.63
C ALA A 167 12.89 21.41 33.14
N GLU A 168 14.13 21.44 33.62
CA GLU A 168 14.48 21.30 35.04
C GLU A 168 13.66 22.28 35.92
N GLY A 169 13.07 21.75 36.97
CA GLY A 169 12.25 22.51 37.93
C GLY A 169 10.78 22.66 37.54
N SER A 170 10.38 22.18 36.35
CA SER A 170 8.99 22.22 35.90
C SER A 170 8.13 21.08 36.50
N GLU A 171 8.76 20.03 37.00
CA GLU A 171 8.12 18.83 37.56
C GLU A 171 7.30 19.13 38.82
N ALA A 172 7.57 20.25 39.48
CA ALA A 172 6.80 20.70 40.64
C ALA A 172 5.39 21.22 40.27
N PHE A 173 5.21 21.63 39.00
CA PHE A 173 4.01 22.34 38.54
C PHE A 173 3.16 21.54 37.56
N VAL A 174 3.80 20.65 36.77
CA VAL A 174 3.12 19.85 35.78
C VAL A 174 3.65 18.40 35.72
N GLU A 175 2.80 17.48 35.34
CA GLU A 175 3.14 16.13 34.91
C GLU A 175 3.06 16.10 33.40
N LEU A 176 4.07 15.48 32.74
CA LEU A 176 4.10 15.27 31.31
C LEU A 176 4.23 13.77 31.00
N SER A 177 3.29 13.25 30.19
CA SER A 177 3.37 11.87 29.73
C SER A 177 4.29 11.74 28.51
N GLU A 178 4.77 10.54 28.22
CA GLU A 178 5.53 10.21 27.00
C GLU A 178 4.73 10.51 25.72
N SER A 179 3.41 10.44 25.80
CA SER A 179 2.52 10.74 24.66
C SER A 179 2.29 12.24 24.44
N GLY A 180 2.86 13.13 25.24
CA GLY A 180 2.72 14.57 25.09
C GLY A 180 1.46 15.17 25.79
N VAL A 181 0.85 14.44 26.73
CA VAL A 181 -0.23 14.97 27.55
C VAL A 181 0.36 15.61 28.81
N VAL A 182 0.11 16.90 28.98
CA VAL A 182 0.48 17.66 30.18
C VAL A 182 -0.71 17.80 31.12
N LYS A 183 -0.44 17.71 32.44
CA LYS A 183 -1.44 17.90 33.50
C LYS A 183 -0.90 18.90 34.52
N GLY A 184 -1.73 19.89 34.87
CA GLY A 184 -1.43 20.85 35.93
C GLY A 184 -1.44 20.20 37.32
N VAL A 185 -0.37 20.40 38.13
CA VAL A 185 -0.22 19.81 39.47
C VAL A 185 -0.30 20.91 40.55
N ALA A 186 0.42 22.00 40.35
CA ALA A 186 0.46 23.12 41.29
C ALA A 186 0.55 24.46 40.54
N ALA A 187 0.23 25.57 41.26
CA ALA A 187 0.37 26.90 40.70
C ALA A 187 1.87 27.27 40.55
N GLY A 188 2.24 27.75 39.37
CA GLY A 188 3.62 28.18 39.05
C GLY A 188 3.82 28.24 37.56
N GLU A 189 5.06 28.40 37.15
CA GLU A 189 5.49 28.39 35.73
C GLU A 189 6.23 27.08 35.41
N ALA A 190 5.82 26.45 34.31
CA ALA A 190 6.49 25.28 33.81
C ALA A 190 7.05 25.55 32.40
N LYS A 191 8.14 24.91 32.04
CA LYS A 191 8.71 24.97 30.70
C LYS A 191 8.76 23.57 30.10
N ILE A 192 8.23 23.45 28.89
CA ILE A 192 8.25 22.21 28.11
C ILE A 192 9.10 22.44 26.88
N ASN A 193 10.15 21.64 26.73
CA ASN A 193 10.95 21.62 25.51
C ASN A 193 10.21 20.74 24.48
N VAL A 194 10.06 21.27 23.29
CA VAL A 194 9.45 20.59 22.13
C VAL A 194 10.51 20.48 21.05
N ALA A 195 10.71 19.29 20.53
CA ALA A 195 11.73 19.02 19.49
C ALA A 195 11.13 18.24 18.33
N ALA A 196 11.49 18.60 17.11
CA ALA A 196 11.25 17.76 15.95
C ALA A 196 12.12 16.49 16.01
N VAL A 197 11.58 15.35 15.51
CA VAL A 197 12.29 14.07 15.55
C VAL A 197 12.95 13.69 14.22
N ASP A 198 12.99 14.63 13.27
CA ASP A 198 13.43 14.43 11.88
C ASP A 198 14.89 14.85 11.61
N GLU A 199 15.70 14.99 12.63
CA GLU A 199 17.10 15.44 12.55
C GLU A 199 17.29 16.90 12.06
N SER A 200 16.21 17.66 11.85
CA SER A 200 16.28 19.10 11.51
C SER A 200 16.92 19.93 12.61
N GLY A 201 16.89 19.43 13.86
CA GLY A 201 17.35 20.15 15.03
C GLY A 201 16.40 21.27 15.49
N VAL A 202 15.21 21.37 14.89
CA VAL A 202 14.22 22.40 15.25
C VAL A 202 13.63 22.10 16.61
N THR A 203 13.72 23.10 17.50
CA THR A 203 13.21 23.04 18.87
C THR A 203 12.50 24.34 19.23
N CYS A 204 11.56 24.27 20.18
CA CYS A 204 11.00 25.46 20.82
C CYS A 204 10.72 25.19 22.31
N ILE A 205 10.54 26.23 23.07
CA ILE A 205 10.14 26.17 24.49
C ILE A 205 8.73 26.71 24.58
N SER A 206 7.92 25.99 25.34
CA SER A 206 6.50 26.28 25.58
C SER A 206 6.25 26.46 27.07
N TRP A 207 5.50 27.49 27.45
CA TRP A 207 5.16 28.06 28.78
C TRP A 207 6.34 28.35 29.67
#